data_d1864a8be09169f48c4c1ff34db28405
#
_entry.id   d1864a8be09169f48c4c1ff34db28405
#
_cell.length_a   1.000
_cell.length_b   1.000
_cell.length_c   1.000
_cell.angle_alpha   90.00
_cell.angle_beta   90.00
_cell.angle_gamma   90.00
#
_symmetry.space_group_name_H-M   'P 1'
#
loop_
_entity.id
_entity.type
_entity.pdbx_description
1 polymer ?
#
loop_
_entity_poly.entity_id
_entity_poly.type
_entity_poly.pdbx_seq_one_letter_code
_entity_poly.pdbx_strand_id
1 'polypeptide(L)'
;MKKSSLLIFPLFSLLYFGCGGGNYKNSIEATGTIETVKVELSSKTSGEIKELRIIEGEKVKQGDTIIVIDTEALHLQLKQQESGAEMSRAQLDLLRNGARKEDIALVQSSLNQAQVNYDQSKTDLERLQKLYQSHTITKKQYDDAVDHNNIMNNQLSSAKENYNKIKNYARPEEIKQAEAKLNQSIAAADLIKKNIRDSYIISPLNGIIVKKYFEMGETVAPMSSLVKISDLTNVELYIYVTEIELGKIKLGQKAEVTVDAFKDKKFDGRVTYISPEAEFTPKNIQTKDERTKLVFAVKIEIPNPGFELKSGMPADAKVFF
;
A
#
# COMPACT_ATOMS: atom_id res chain seq x y z
N MET A 1 -89.17 -74.09 -9.90
CA MET A 1 -89.01 -73.31 -8.59
C MET A 1 -87.54 -73.11 -8.29
N LYS A 2 -87.12 -71.97 -8.28
CA LYS A 2 -86.08 -71.27 -7.47
C LYS A 2 -85.40 -70.12 -8.21
N LYS A 3 -85.48 -69.09 -7.57
CA LYS A 3 -85.19 -67.69 -7.91
C LYS A 3 -83.73 -67.43 -8.23
N SER A 4 -83.50 -66.73 -9.32
CA SER A 4 -82.23 -66.07 -9.66
C SER A 4 -82.18 -64.72 -8.98
N SER A 5 -81.08 -64.47 -8.23
CA SER A 5 -80.76 -63.14 -7.68
C SER A 5 -79.67 -62.50 -8.52
N LEU A 6 -79.98 -61.36 -9.06
CA LEU A 6 -79.16 -60.52 -9.91
C LEU A 6 -78.34 -59.63 -8.98
N LEU A 7 -76.99 -59.73 -8.99
CA LEU A 7 -76.07 -58.84 -8.29
C LEU A 7 -75.47 -57.89 -9.30
N ILE A 8 -75.82 -56.63 -9.20
CA ILE A 8 -75.28 -55.49 -9.96
C ILE A 8 -74.01 -55.06 -9.25
N PHE A 9 -72.85 -55.13 -9.97
CA PHE A 9 -71.56 -54.56 -9.50
C PHE A 9 -71.35 -53.19 -10.16
N PRO A 10 -71.10 -52.11 -9.40
CA PRO A 10 -70.77 -50.83 -9.99
C PRO A 10 -69.28 -50.76 -10.38
N LEU A 11 -69.07 -50.49 -11.65
CA LEU A 11 -67.78 -50.22 -12.26
C LEU A 11 -67.22 -48.91 -11.75
N PHE A 12 -66.25 -48.96 -10.78
CA PHE A 12 -65.55 -47.78 -10.26
C PHE A 12 -64.36 -47.52 -11.18
N SER A 13 -64.50 -46.49 -12.05
CA SER A 13 -63.46 -46.02 -12.94
C SER A 13 -62.47 -45.20 -12.16
N LEU A 14 -61.27 -45.75 -11.83
CA LEU A 14 -60.15 -44.99 -11.30
C LEU A 14 -59.46 -44.26 -12.46
N LEU A 15 -59.74 -42.98 -12.58
CA LEU A 15 -58.93 -42.02 -13.36
C LEU A 15 -57.62 -41.75 -12.59
N TYR A 16 -56.56 -42.43 -13.01
CA TYR A 16 -55.21 -42.04 -12.65
C TYR A 16 -54.84 -40.77 -13.39
N PHE A 17 -55.00 -39.60 -12.70
CA PHE A 17 -54.31 -38.38 -13.11
C PHE A 17 -52.81 -38.54 -12.74
N GLY A 18 -52.06 -38.99 -13.70
CA GLY A 18 -50.60 -38.90 -13.63
C GLY A 18 -50.14 -37.49 -13.89
N CYS A 19 -50.02 -36.66 -12.82
CA CYS A 19 -49.29 -35.41 -12.86
C CYS A 19 -47.80 -35.72 -12.87
N GLY A 20 -47.25 -36.01 -14.02
CA GLY A 20 -45.83 -35.94 -14.29
C GLY A 20 -45.44 -34.49 -14.51
N GLY A 21 -45.34 -33.70 -13.42
CA GLY A 21 -44.75 -32.36 -13.44
C GLY A 21 -43.24 -32.45 -13.63
N GLY A 22 -42.79 -32.66 -14.86
CA GLY A 22 -41.40 -32.39 -15.22
C GLY A 22 -41.17 -30.88 -15.05
N ASN A 23 -40.44 -30.48 -14.02
CA ASN A 23 -39.87 -29.13 -13.92
C ASN A 23 -38.88 -28.98 -15.08
N TYR A 24 -39.35 -28.60 -16.26
CA TYR A 24 -38.49 -28.07 -17.31
C TYR A 24 -37.94 -26.74 -16.82
N LYS A 25 -36.87 -26.80 -16.05
CA LYS A 25 -36.06 -25.60 -15.83
C LYS A 25 -35.55 -25.17 -17.20
N ASN A 26 -36.03 -24.03 -17.69
CA ASN A 26 -35.47 -23.44 -18.90
C ASN A 26 -33.99 -23.23 -18.68
N SER A 27 -33.16 -23.78 -19.54
CA SER A 27 -31.70 -23.68 -19.43
C SER A 27 -31.08 -23.49 -20.80
N ILE A 28 -29.98 -22.82 -20.84
CA ILE A 28 -29.09 -22.67 -21.99
C ILE A 28 -27.85 -23.52 -21.70
N GLU A 29 -27.47 -24.34 -22.67
CA GLU A 29 -26.25 -25.15 -22.62
C GLU A 29 -25.22 -24.57 -23.58
N ALA A 30 -24.03 -24.32 -23.09
CA ALA A 30 -22.92 -23.79 -23.87
C ALA A 30 -21.60 -24.36 -23.38
N THR A 31 -20.71 -24.61 -24.31
CA THR A 31 -19.35 -25.13 -24.04
C THR A 31 -18.38 -23.95 -23.97
N GLY A 32 -17.38 -24.08 -23.10
CA GLY A 32 -16.36 -23.07 -22.94
C GLY A 32 -15.04 -23.62 -22.41
N THR A 33 -14.19 -22.73 -21.98
CA THR A 33 -12.88 -23.07 -21.42
C THR A 33 -12.73 -22.44 -20.02
N ILE A 34 -12.25 -23.23 -19.09
CA ILE A 34 -11.92 -22.77 -17.76
C ILE A 34 -10.65 -21.94 -17.82
N GLU A 35 -10.72 -20.74 -17.27
CA GLU A 35 -9.59 -19.84 -17.08
C GLU A 35 -9.38 -19.55 -15.60
N THR A 36 -8.22 -19.04 -15.27
CA THR A 36 -7.83 -18.68 -13.89
C THR A 36 -7.16 -17.32 -13.90
N VAL A 37 -7.33 -16.59 -12.83
CA VAL A 37 -6.57 -15.35 -12.63
C VAL A 37 -5.10 -15.71 -12.48
N LYS A 38 -4.25 -15.16 -13.33
CA LYS A 38 -2.80 -15.37 -13.33
C LYS A 38 -2.10 -14.07 -13.00
N VAL A 39 -1.21 -14.11 -12.03
CA VAL A 39 -0.36 -12.99 -11.66
C VAL A 39 1.09 -13.35 -11.98
N GLU A 40 1.75 -12.47 -12.72
CA GLU A 40 3.17 -12.59 -13.02
C GLU A 40 3.94 -11.62 -12.15
N LEU A 41 4.78 -12.16 -11.26
CA LEU A 41 5.58 -11.39 -10.35
C LEU A 41 6.89 -10.99 -11.02
N SER A 42 7.18 -9.69 -11.00
CA SER A 42 8.43 -9.14 -11.56
C SER A 42 9.32 -8.62 -10.45
N SER A 43 10.64 -8.68 -10.69
CA SER A 43 11.60 -8.05 -9.81
C SER A 43 11.46 -6.52 -9.83
N LYS A 44 11.56 -5.89 -8.67
CA LYS A 44 11.65 -4.42 -8.52
C LYS A 44 13.10 -3.95 -8.33
N THR A 45 14.00 -4.88 -8.01
CA THR A 45 15.42 -4.61 -7.75
C THR A 45 16.28 -5.49 -8.65
N SER A 46 17.54 -5.12 -8.82
CA SER A 46 18.56 -5.98 -9.44
C SER A 46 19.38 -6.70 -8.39
N GLY A 47 19.84 -7.91 -8.71
CA GLY A 47 20.72 -8.68 -7.85
C GLY A 47 20.67 -10.17 -8.17
N GLU A 48 21.51 -10.94 -7.48
CA GLU A 48 21.54 -12.40 -7.57
C GLU A 48 20.40 -13.00 -6.73
N ILE A 49 19.77 -14.06 -7.21
CA ILE A 49 18.79 -14.84 -6.45
C ILE A 49 19.52 -15.67 -5.41
N LYS A 50 19.44 -15.26 -4.16
CA LYS A 50 20.08 -15.93 -3.03
C LYS A 50 19.27 -17.12 -2.51
N GLU A 51 17.95 -17.01 -2.54
CA GLU A 51 17.04 -18.09 -2.13
C GLU A 51 15.86 -18.18 -3.09
N LEU A 52 15.53 -19.40 -3.45
CA LEU A 52 14.35 -19.76 -4.21
C LEU A 52 13.57 -20.81 -3.41
N ARG A 53 12.44 -20.38 -2.81
CA ARG A 53 11.68 -21.19 -1.83
C ARG A 53 10.45 -21.87 -2.42
N ILE A 54 10.44 -22.08 -3.72
CA ILE A 54 9.28 -22.63 -4.44
C ILE A 54 9.72 -23.65 -5.49
N ILE A 55 8.75 -24.54 -5.82
CA ILE A 55 8.83 -25.47 -6.94
C ILE A 55 7.58 -25.26 -7.82
N GLU A 56 7.70 -25.51 -9.13
CA GLU A 56 6.55 -25.49 -10.04
C GLU A 56 5.52 -26.52 -9.59
N GLY A 57 4.24 -26.14 -9.55
CA GLY A 57 3.14 -26.96 -9.04
C GLY A 57 2.90 -26.85 -7.54
N GLU A 58 3.75 -26.19 -6.79
CA GLU A 58 3.59 -26.00 -5.35
C GLU A 58 2.52 -24.95 -5.02
N LYS A 59 1.80 -25.17 -3.90
CA LYS A 59 0.82 -24.22 -3.36
C LYS A 59 1.51 -23.17 -2.54
N VAL A 60 1.14 -21.91 -2.77
CA VAL A 60 1.61 -20.75 -2.00
C VAL A 60 0.44 -20.00 -1.41
N LYS A 61 0.68 -19.36 -0.27
CA LYS A 61 -0.29 -18.48 0.41
C LYS A 61 0.08 -17.04 0.18
N GLN A 62 -0.91 -16.17 0.25
CA GLN A 62 -0.68 -14.73 0.28
C GLN A 62 0.26 -14.38 1.45
N GLY A 63 1.31 -13.63 1.15
CA GLY A 63 2.35 -13.22 2.11
C GLY A 63 3.56 -14.15 2.21
N ASP A 64 3.51 -15.34 1.59
CA ASP A 64 4.66 -16.24 1.56
C ASP A 64 5.81 -15.61 0.75
N THR A 65 7.03 -15.68 1.30
CA THR A 65 8.23 -15.26 0.59
C THR A 65 8.64 -16.34 -0.41
N ILE A 66 8.67 -15.98 -1.68
CA ILE A 66 8.91 -16.87 -2.81
C ILE A 66 10.39 -16.86 -3.21
N ILE A 67 10.95 -15.66 -3.38
CA ILE A 67 12.34 -15.43 -3.82
C ILE A 67 12.94 -14.38 -2.91
N VAL A 68 14.22 -14.56 -2.60
CA VAL A 68 15.06 -13.56 -1.93
C VAL A 68 16.21 -13.19 -2.85
N ILE A 69 16.25 -11.93 -3.26
CA ILE A 69 17.38 -11.34 -3.99
C ILE A 69 18.41 -10.88 -2.97
N ASP A 70 19.68 -10.98 -3.29
CA ASP A 70 20.77 -10.60 -2.38
C ASP A 70 20.64 -9.12 -1.94
N THR A 71 20.70 -8.92 -0.63
CA THR A 71 20.54 -7.60 0.01
C THR A 71 21.78 -7.13 0.76
N GLU A 72 22.90 -7.85 0.68
CA GLU A 72 24.09 -7.54 1.47
C GLU A 72 24.60 -6.12 1.16
N ALA A 73 24.78 -5.79 -0.10
CA ALA A 73 25.19 -4.46 -0.54
C ALA A 73 24.21 -3.36 -0.09
N LEU A 74 22.89 -3.65 -0.15
CA LEU A 74 21.85 -2.72 0.30
C LEU A 74 21.90 -2.49 1.82
N HIS A 75 22.19 -3.52 2.60
CA HIS A 75 22.38 -3.37 4.06
C HIS A 75 23.59 -2.51 4.41
N LEU A 76 24.72 -2.67 3.70
CA LEU A 76 25.87 -1.80 3.88
C LEU A 76 25.57 -0.36 3.50
N GLN A 77 24.87 -0.15 2.39
CA GLN A 77 24.42 1.18 1.96
C GLN A 77 23.42 1.80 2.95
N LEU A 78 22.50 1.01 3.50
CA LEU A 78 21.57 1.46 4.55
C LEU A 78 22.35 1.98 5.76
N LYS A 79 23.29 1.20 6.25
CA LYS A 79 24.15 1.60 7.40
C LYS A 79 24.88 2.91 7.15
N GLN A 80 25.37 3.13 5.93
CA GLN A 80 26.01 4.39 5.53
C GLN A 80 25.03 5.56 5.59
N GLN A 81 23.81 5.40 5.04
CA GLN A 81 22.79 6.46 5.06
C GLN A 81 22.27 6.74 6.48
N GLU A 82 22.11 5.72 7.31
CA GLU A 82 21.71 5.88 8.72
C GLU A 82 22.78 6.64 9.51
N SER A 83 24.05 6.37 9.27
CA SER A 83 25.14 7.15 9.87
C SER A 83 25.14 8.61 9.41
N GLY A 84 24.77 8.89 8.15
CA GLY A 84 24.59 10.23 7.63
C GLY A 84 23.40 10.98 8.28
N ALA A 85 22.31 10.27 8.54
CA ALA A 85 21.15 10.82 9.25
C ALA A 85 21.49 11.13 10.72
N GLU A 86 22.27 10.26 11.37
CA GLU A 86 22.72 10.48 12.74
C GLU A 86 23.63 11.71 12.85
N MET A 87 24.55 11.89 11.90
CA MET A 87 25.39 13.11 11.84
C MET A 87 24.53 14.37 11.66
N SER A 88 23.51 14.32 10.78
CA SER A 88 22.59 15.45 10.57
C SER A 88 21.74 15.73 11.81
N ARG A 89 21.36 14.69 12.57
CA ARG A 89 20.65 14.82 13.85
C ARG A 89 21.52 15.49 14.90
N ALA A 90 22.75 15.03 15.04
CA ALA A 90 23.70 15.65 15.98
C ALA A 90 23.94 17.13 15.68
N GLN A 91 24.00 17.51 14.39
CA GLN A 91 24.11 18.91 13.99
C GLN A 91 22.87 19.74 14.36
N LEU A 92 21.66 19.19 14.17
CA LEU A 92 20.41 19.82 14.57
C LEU A 92 20.35 20.01 16.10
N ASP A 93 20.72 18.97 16.84
CA ASP A 93 20.72 19.00 18.31
C ASP A 93 21.73 20.02 18.84
N LEU A 94 22.89 20.18 18.21
CA LEU A 94 23.85 21.21 18.52
C LEU A 94 23.23 22.62 18.39
N LEU A 95 22.52 22.88 17.29
CA LEU A 95 21.86 24.17 17.07
C LEU A 95 20.71 24.43 18.06
N ARG A 96 19.93 23.38 18.37
CA ARG A 96 18.79 23.45 19.32
C ARG A 96 19.23 23.62 20.76
N ASN A 97 20.30 22.96 21.17
CA ASN A 97 20.85 23.06 22.52
C ASN A 97 21.45 24.47 22.78
N GLY A 98 21.87 25.16 21.69
CA GLY A 98 22.38 26.52 21.76
C GLY A 98 23.75 26.62 22.38
N ALA A 99 24.07 27.81 22.96
CA ALA A 99 25.34 28.07 23.64
C ALA A 99 25.46 27.26 24.93
N ARG A 100 26.69 26.98 25.31
CA ARG A 100 26.99 26.27 26.57
C ARG A 100 26.50 27.05 27.77
N LYS A 101 26.06 26.36 28.81
CA LYS A 101 25.56 27.00 30.05
C LYS A 101 26.61 27.91 30.69
N GLU A 102 27.89 27.52 30.58
CA GLU A 102 29.03 28.30 31.12
C GLU A 102 29.20 29.63 30.38
N ASP A 103 29.04 29.60 29.02
CA ASP A 103 29.13 30.81 28.19
C ASP A 103 27.99 31.78 28.50
N ILE A 104 26.77 31.25 28.67
CA ILE A 104 25.60 32.05 29.08
C ILE A 104 25.82 32.65 30.47
N ALA A 105 26.35 31.90 31.44
CA ALA A 105 26.61 32.39 32.80
C ALA A 105 27.65 33.48 32.81
N LEU A 106 28.68 33.38 31.97
CA LEU A 106 29.73 34.40 31.84
C LEU A 106 29.17 35.74 31.34
N VAL A 107 28.41 35.70 30.23
CA VAL A 107 27.84 36.93 29.67
C VAL A 107 26.73 37.50 30.55
N GLN A 108 25.99 36.68 31.30
CA GLN A 108 25.01 37.09 32.30
C GLN A 108 25.70 37.87 33.45
N SER A 109 26.84 37.37 33.92
CA SER A 109 27.62 38.06 34.96
C SER A 109 28.12 39.43 34.48
N SER A 110 28.59 39.51 33.22
CA SER A 110 29.00 40.77 32.61
C SER A 110 27.83 41.77 32.47
N LEU A 111 26.62 41.26 32.10
CA LEU A 111 25.40 42.08 32.04
C LEU A 111 25.04 42.62 33.44
N ASN A 112 25.05 41.75 34.44
CA ASN A 112 24.76 42.15 35.83
C ASN A 112 25.73 43.21 36.33
N GLN A 113 27.04 43.09 36.05
CA GLN A 113 28.04 44.11 36.42
C GLN A 113 27.76 45.44 35.72
N ALA A 114 27.47 45.44 34.42
CA ALA A 114 27.12 46.67 33.69
C ALA A 114 25.84 47.33 34.23
N GLN A 115 24.85 46.52 34.62
CA GLN A 115 23.62 47.01 35.25
C GLN A 115 23.91 47.73 36.57
N VAL A 116 24.72 47.14 37.47
CA VAL A 116 25.10 47.74 38.74
C VAL A 116 25.84 49.08 38.54
N ASN A 117 26.76 49.09 37.58
CA ASN A 117 27.53 50.34 37.29
C ASN A 117 26.62 51.48 36.77
N TYR A 118 25.65 51.10 35.88
CA TYR A 118 24.66 52.05 35.37
C TYR A 118 23.77 52.60 36.51
N ASP A 119 23.23 51.72 37.35
CA ASP A 119 22.33 52.07 38.45
C ASP A 119 23.06 53.01 39.48
N GLN A 120 24.34 52.72 39.73
CA GLN A 120 25.19 53.64 40.58
C GLN A 120 25.34 54.97 39.90
N SER A 121 25.72 55.02 38.62
CA SER A 121 25.95 56.33 37.92
C SER A 121 24.67 57.16 37.83
N LYS A 122 23.52 56.51 37.66
CA LYS A 122 22.20 57.15 37.65
C LYS A 122 21.86 57.74 38.99
N THR A 123 22.09 57.00 40.08
CA THR A 123 21.89 57.52 41.46
C THR A 123 22.79 58.75 41.74
N ASP A 124 24.05 58.70 41.31
CA ASP A 124 24.98 59.77 41.45
C ASP A 124 24.56 60.97 40.61
N LEU A 125 24.12 60.80 39.38
CA LEU A 125 23.58 61.84 38.52
C LEU A 125 22.35 62.52 39.17
N GLU A 126 21.39 61.77 39.69
CA GLU A 126 20.21 62.32 40.38
C GLU A 126 20.58 63.16 41.60
N ARG A 127 21.60 62.74 42.37
CA ARG A 127 22.12 63.47 43.51
C ARG A 127 22.78 64.77 43.05
N LEU A 128 23.67 64.73 42.08
CA LEU A 128 24.37 65.90 41.55
C LEU A 128 23.41 66.86 40.85
N GLN A 129 22.35 66.39 40.19
CA GLN A 129 21.30 67.23 39.63
C GLN A 129 20.62 68.13 40.70
N LYS A 130 20.27 67.53 41.86
CA LYS A 130 19.68 68.28 42.97
C LYS A 130 20.65 69.32 43.52
N LEU A 131 21.96 69.00 43.66
CA LEU A 131 23.00 69.90 44.13
C LEU A 131 23.26 71.01 43.10
N TYR A 132 23.17 70.73 41.80
CA TYR A 132 23.30 71.80 40.79
C TYR A 132 22.10 72.77 40.80
N GLN A 133 20.89 72.25 40.99
CA GLN A 133 19.68 73.06 41.13
C GLN A 133 19.74 74.01 42.37
N SER A 134 20.43 73.55 43.44
CA SER A 134 20.68 74.36 44.63
C SER A 134 21.91 75.22 44.52
N HIS A 135 22.55 75.34 43.34
CA HIS A 135 23.79 76.11 43.09
C HIS A 135 24.97 75.67 43.92
N THR A 136 25.00 74.42 44.44
CA THR A 136 26.09 73.97 45.35
C THR A 136 27.26 73.40 44.55
N ILE A 137 27.10 73.05 43.30
CA ILE A 137 28.15 72.51 42.40
C ILE A 137 28.23 73.32 41.10
N THR A 138 29.36 73.18 40.39
CA THR A 138 29.58 73.85 39.08
C THR A 138 28.82 73.07 37.94
N LYS A 139 28.55 73.83 36.84
CA LYS A 139 27.97 73.24 35.64
C LYS A 139 28.85 72.09 35.12
N LYS A 140 30.15 72.23 35.11
CA LYS A 140 31.10 71.24 34.69
C LYS A 140 30.94 69.92 35.47
N GLN A 141 30.80 69.98 36.79
CA GLN A 141 30.59 68.74 37.60
C GLN A 141 29.26 68.02 37.30
N TYR A 142 28.24 68.80 36.96
CA TYR A 142 26.96 68.22 36.52
C TYR A 142 27.09 67.58 35.13
N ASP A 143 27.70 68.29 34.14
CA ASP A 143 27.92 67.82 32.80
C ASP A 143 28.80 66.53 32.80
N ASP A 144 29.86 66.47 33.57
CA ASP A 144 30.73 65.30 33.77
C ASP A 144 29.92 64.09 34.31
N ALA A 145 28.95 64.30 35.18
CA ALA A 145 28.07 63.21 35.69
C ALA A 145 27.06 62.72 34.63
N VAL A 146 26.53 63.66 33.81
CA VAL A 146 25.67 63.29 32.68
C VAL A 146 26.45 62.46 31.71
N ASP A 147 27.67 62.86 31.33
CA ASP A 147 28.52 62.12 30.40
C ASP A 147 28.89 60.72 30.95
N HIS A 148 29.23 60.66 32.25
CA HIS A 148 29.51 59.39 32.90
C HIS A 148 28.31 58.44 32.89
N ASN A 149 27.09 58.92 33.19
CA ASN A 149 25.87 58.11 33.11
C ASN A 149 25.58 57.66 31.70
N ASN A 150 25.79 58.48 30.68
CA ASN A 150 25.65 58.12 29.28
C ASN A 150 26.61 56.97 28.85
N ILE A 151 27.89 57.08 29.32
CA ILE A 151 28.90 56.02 29.08
C ILE A 151 28.45 54.69 29.71
N MET A 152 27.99 54.69 30.95
CA MET A 152 27.51 53.49 31.64
C MET A 152 26.27 52.92 31.00
N ASN A 153 25.35 53.75 30.52
CA ASN A 153 24.17 53.30 29.76
C ASN A 153 24.54 52.61 28.44
N ASN A 154 25.52 53.16 27.72
CA ASN A 154 26.03 52.54 26.49
C ASN A 154 26.74 51.20 26.77
N GLN A 155 27.47 51.08 27.88
CA GLN A 155 28.10 49.83 28.32
C GLN A 155 27.05 48.79 28.69
N LEU A 156 25.97 49.18 29.40
CA LEU A 156 24.84 48.30 29.72
C LEU A 156 24.15 47.77 28.43
N SER A 157 23.89 48.70 27.50
CA SER A 157 23.28 48.32 26.20
C SER A 157 24.13 47.32 25.46
N SER A 158 25.44 47.55 25.38
CA SER A 158 26.39 46.64 24.73
C SER A 158 26.44 45.26 25.40
N ALA A 159 26.44 45.22 26.73
CA ALA A 159 26.42 43.97 27.49
C ALA A 159 25.10 43.19 27.26
N LYS A 160 23.96 43.91 27.20
CA LYS A 160 22.64 43.32 26.92
C LYS A 160 22.57 42.73 25.53
N GLU A 161 23.08 43.42 24.52
CA GLU A 161 23.12 42.89 23.16
C GLU A 161 24.04 41.68 23.05
N ASN A 162 25.18 41.68 23.75
CA ASN A 162 26.07 40.50 23.79
C ASN A 162 25.39 39.28 24.47
N TYR A 163 24.69 39.49 25.59
CA TYR A 163 23.91 38.47 26.25
C TYR A 163 22.84 37.89 25.32
N ASN A 164 22.06 38.74 24.64
CA ASN A 164 21.03 38.32 23.71
C ASN A 164 21.61 37.53 22.55
N LYS A 165 22.76 37.94 21.99
CA LYS A 165 23.46 37.24 20.92
C LYS A 165 23.88 35.82 21.32
N ILE A 166 24.43 35.67 22.51
CA ILE A 166 24.88 34.37 23.01
C ILE A 166 23.67 33.48 23.37
N LYS A 167 22.65 34.07 24.02
CA LYS A 167 21.41 33.34 24.38
C LYS A 167 20.64 32.85 23.15
N ASN A 168 20.57 33.64 22.09
CA ASN A 168 19.94 33.31 20.83
C ASN A 168 21.01 32.82 19.84
N TYR A 169 21.72 31.74 20.24
CA TYR A 169 22.89 31.20 19.54
C TYR A 169 22.61 30.87 18.05
N ALA A 170 21.52 30.15 17.77
CA ALA A 170 21.13 29.80 16.42
C ALA A 170 19.89 30.58 15.98
N ARG A 171 19.88 30.98 14.71
CA ARG A 171 18.70 31.63 14.12
C ARG A 171 17.63 30.57 13.82
N PRO A 172 16.33 30.89 13.86
CA PRO A 172 15.26 29.98 13.50
C PRO A 172 15.43 29.37 12.10
N GLU A 173 15.98 30.16 11.16
CA GLU A 173 16.23 29.70 9.79
C GLU A 173 17.33 28.62 9.72
N GLU A 174 18.38 28.73 10.54
CA GLU A 174 19.48 27.76 10.63
C GLU A 174 18.97 26.43 11.21
N ILE A 175 18.13 26.49 12.24
CA ILE A 175 17.47 25.32 12.81
C ILE A 175 16.58 24.64 11.75
N LYS A 176 15.76 25.42 11.04
CA LYS A 176 14.89 24.91 9.97
C LYS A 176 15.68 24.27 8.82
N GLN A 177 16.82 24.86 8.47
CA GLN A 177 17.73 24.30 7.45
C GLN A 177 18.31 22.95 7.92
N ALA A 178 18.75 22.86 9.17
CA ALA A 178 19.26 21.62 9.74
C ALA A 178 18.17 20.52 9.83
N GLU A 179 16.93 20.90 10.20
CA GLU A 179 15.78 19.98 10.16
C GLU A 179 15.50 19.44 8.76
N ALA A 180 15.52 20.32 7.75
CA ALA A 180 15.33 19.92 6.36
C ALA A 180 16.45 18.95 5.90
N LYS A 181 17.70 19.20 6.34
CA LYS A 181 18.83 18.34 6.05
C LYS A 181 18.71 16.96 6.71
N LEU A 182 18.26 16.90 7.96
CA LEU A 182 17.97 15.65 8.65
C LEU A 182 16.87 14.86 7.93
N ASN A 183 15.77 15.52 7.58
CA ASN A 183 14.66 14.88 6.85
C ASN A 183 15.11 14.33 5.50
N GLN A 184 15.95 15.04 4.77
CA GLN A 184 16.57 14.57 3.53
C GLN A 184 17.38 13.28 3.76
N SER A 185 18.20 13.24 4.81
CA SER A 185 19.03 12.08 5.14
C SER A 185 18.19 10.87 5.57
N ILE A 186 17.12 11.09 6.33
CA ILE A 186 16.15 10.04 6.71
C ILE A 186 15.47 9.47 5.46
N ALA A 187 14.99 10.33 4.57
CA ALA A 187 14.35 9.90 3.33
C ALA A 187 15.27 9.05 2.44
N ALA A 188 16.57 9.39 2.40
CA ALA A 188 17.58 8.59 1.70
C ALA A 188 17.74 7.19 2.32
N ALA A 189 17.79 7.08 3.64
CA ALA A 189 17.83 5.80 4.34
C ALA A 189 16.54 4.98 4.11
N ASP A 190 15.38 5.61 4.12
CA ASP A 190 14.09 4.95 3.92
C ASP A 190 13.94 4.41 2.48
N LEU A 191 14.53 5.08 1.48
CA LEU A 191 14.59 4.57 0.12
C LEU A 191 15.36 3.24 0.05
N ILE A 192 16.49 3.14 0.74
CA ILE A 192 17.25 1.87 0.79
C ILE A 192 16.47 0.79 1.54
N LYS A 193 15.81 1.13 2.65
CA LYS A 193 14.91 0.20 3.36
C LYS A 193 13.80 -0.33 2.44
N LYS A 194 13.25 0.54 1.58
CA LYS A 194 12.27 0.13 0.58
C LYS A 194 12.87 -0.86 -0.41
N ASN A 195 14.06 -0.60 -0.93
CA ASN A 195 14.75 -1.49 -1.87
C ASN A 195 15.04 -2.87 -1.23
N ILE A 196 15.42 -2.89 0.05
CA ILE A 196 15.60 -4.14 0.80
C ILE A 196 14.26 -4.90 0.90
N ARG A 197 13.15 -4.24 1.23
CA ARG A 197 11.83 -4.90 1.25
C ARG A 197 11.44 -5.42 -0.13
N ASP A 198 11.70 -4.66 -1.18
CA ASP A 198 11.39 -5.02 -2.57
C ASP A 198 12.27 -6.18 -3.11
N SER A 199 13.36 -6.52 -2.40
CA SER A 199 14.21 -7.69 -2.71
C SER A 199 13.61 -9.01 -2.18
N TYR A 200 12.60 -8.94 -1.31
CA TYR A 200 11.82 -10.10 -0.87
C TYR A 200 10.57 -10.18 -1.72
N ILE A 201 10.53 -11.11 -2.65
CA ILE A 201 9.38 -11.32 -3.52
C ILE A 201 8.37 -12.18 -2.77
N ILE A 202 7.21 -11.61 -2.51
CA ILE A 202 6.13 -12.25 -1.75
C ILE A 202 4.92 -12.54 -2.66
N SER A 203 4.19 -13.62 -2.36
CA SER A 203 2.95 -13.94 -3.06
C SER A 203 1.86 -12.94 -2.73
N PRO A 204 1.20 -12.29 -3.73
CA PRO A 204 0.09 -11.39 -3.49
C PRO A 204 -1.25 -12.11 -3.27
N LEU A 205 -1.32 -13.43 -3.54
CA LEU A 205 -2.54 -14.23 -3.49
C LEU A 205 -2.26 -15.67 -3.05
N ASN A 206 -3.33 -16.40 -2.73
CA ASN A 206 -3.28 -17.84 -2.56
C ASN A 206 -3.37 -18.51 -3.93
N GLY A 207 -2.44 -19.39 -4.27
CA GLY A 207 -2.44 -20.00 -5.59
C GLY A 207 -1.44 -21.13 -5.76
N ILE A 208 -1.19 -21.49 -7.02
CA ILE A 208 -0.19 -22.48 -7.39
C ILE A 208 0.84 -21.83 -8.32
N ILE A 209 2.10 -22.17 -8.11
CA ILE A 209 3.19 -21.78 -8.98
C ILE A 209 3.04 -22.48 -10.34
N VAL A 210 2.77 -21.70 -11.38
CA VAL A 210 2.60 -22.22 -12.73
C VAL A 210 3.94 -22.33 -13.45
N LYS A 211 4.79 -21.31 -13.27
CA LYS A 211 6.10 -21.25 -13.92
C LYS A 211 7.06 -20.40 -13.10
N LYS A 212 8.28 -20.85 -13.07
CA LYS A 212 9.44 -20.14 -12.56
C LYS A 212 10.35 -19.81 -13.76
N TYR A 213 10.87 -18.60 -13.81
CA TYR A 213 11.66 -18.12 -14.96
C TYR A 213 13.15 -18.06 -14.68
N PHE A 214 13.56 -18.18 -13.43
CA PHE A 214 14.94 -18.08 -12.97
C PHE A 214 15.27 -19.16 -11.95
N GLU A 215 16.55 -19.47 -11.82
CA GLU A 215 17.11 -20.40 -10.84
C GLU A 215 17.90 -19.67 -9.76
N MET A 216 18.18 -20.36 -8.66
CA MET A 216 19.04 -19.85 -7.60
C MET A 216 20.46 -19.60 -8.14
N GLY A 217 21.07 -18.46 -7.79
CA GLY A 217 22.38 -18.03 -8.29
C GLY A 217 22.34 -17.20 -9.57
N GLU A 218 21.18 -17.10 -10.25
CA GLU A 218 21.03 -16.24 -11.43
C GLU A 218 20.82 -14.78 -11.04
N THR A 219 21.31 -13.87 -11.87
CA THR A 219 21.16 -12.43 -11.67
C THR A 219 19.93 -11.92 -12.41
N VAL A 220 19.10 -11.16 -11.72
CA VAL A 220 17.91 -10.53 -12.26
C VAL A 220 18.04 -9.02 -12.37
N ALA A 221 17.37 -8.45 -13.37
CA ALA A 221 17.23 -7.01 -13.55
C ALA A 221 15.84 -6.53 -13.06
N PRO A 222 15.65 -5.24 -12.79
CA PRO A 222 14.32 -4.70 -12.54
C PRO A 222 13.38 -5.00 -13.71
N MET A 223 12.12 -5.31 -13.41
CA MET A 223 11.06 -5.72 -14.35
C MET A 223 11.23 -7.11 -14.98
N SER A 224 12.26 -7.89 -14.62
CA SER A 224 12.34 -9.30 -15.03
C SER A 224 11.19 -10.09 -14.43
N SER A 225 10.45 -10.84 -15.26
CA SER A 225 9.40 -11.77 -14.80
C SER A 225 10.05 -12.92 -14.04
N LEU A 226 9.70 -13.09 -12.78
CA LEU A 226 10.31 -14.08 -11.89
C LEU A 226 9.48 -15.36 -11.76
N VAL A 227 8.18 -15.20 -11.48
CA VAL A 227 7.28 -16.30 -11.18
C VAL A 227 5.89 -15.99 -11.70
N LYS A 228 5.20 -16.99 -12.23
CA LYS A 228 3.78 -16.94 -12.59
C LYS A 228 2.97 -17.78 -11.62
N ILE A 229 2.02 -17.13 -10.94
CA ILE A 229 1.11 -17.75 -9.98
C ILE A 229 -0.29 -17.74 -10.56
N SER A 230 -1.03 -18.84 -10.39
CA SER A 230 -2.44 -18.96 -10.75
C SER A 230 -3.28 -19.10 -9.49
N ASP A 231 -4.29 -18.24 -9.35
CA ASP A 231 -5.32 -18.43 -8.34
C ASP A 231 -6.26 -19.55 -8.83
N LEU A 232 -6.30 -20.65 -8.11
CA LEU A 232 -7.19 -21.76 -8.37
C LEU A 232 -8.33 -21.85 -7.35
N THR A 233 -8.46 -20.92 -6.44
CA THR A 233 -9.52 -20.91 -5.41
C THR A 233 -10.88 -20.70 -6.06
N ASN A 234 -10.94 -19.76 -6.99
CA ASN A 234 -12.07 -19.52 -7.88
C ASN A 234 -11.58 -19.60 -9.31
N VAL A 235 -12.31 -20.33 -10.15
CA VAL A 235 -12.01 -20.41 -11.58
C VAL A 235 -13.14 -19.76 -12.36
N GLU A 236 -12.82 -19.31 -13.55
CA GLU A 236 -13.75 -18.62 -14.44
C GLU A 236 -13.96 -19.49 -15.68
N LEU A 237 -15.21 -19.82 -15.98
CA LEU A 237 -15.57 -20.47 -17.23
C LEU A 237 -16.11 -19.41 -18.20
N TYR A 238 -15.45 -19.27 -19.33
CA TYR A 238 -15.90 -18.43 -20.44
C TYR A 238 -16.69 -19.29 -21.43
N ILE A 239 -18.00 -19.04 -21.50
CA ILE A 239 -18.88 -19.62 -22.51
C ILE A 239 -19.28 -18.58 -23.54
N TYR A 240 -19.66 -19.01 -24.72
CA TYR A 240 -20.06 -18.15 -25.81
C TYR A 240 -21.49 -18.45 -26.19
N VAL A 241 -22.35 -17.44 -26.17
CA VAL A 241 -23.79 -17.56 -26.44
C VAL A 241 -24.20 -16.67 -27.61
N THR A 242 -25.26 -17.08 -28.31
CA THR A 242 -25.81 -16.28 -29.41
C THR A 242 -26.62 -15.08 -28.89
N GLU A 243 -26.92 -14.10 -29.76
CA GLU A 243 -27.78 -12.96 -29.44
C GLU A 243 -29.16 -13.37 -28.92
N ILE A 244 -29.75 -14.46 -29.49
CA ILE A 244 -31.05 -14.98 -29.09
C ILE A 244 -31.03 -15.52 -27.65
N GLU A 245 -29.94 -16.16 -27.28
CA GLU A 245 -29.73 -16.76 -25.95
C GLU A 245 -29.38 -15.69 -24.93
N LEU A 246 -28.62 -14.66 -25.34
CA LEU A 246 -28.19 -13.57 -24.49
C LEU A 246 -29.37 -12.86 -23.79
N GLY A 247 -30.49 -12.67 -24.49
CA GLY A 247 -31.70 -12.06 -23.93
C GLY A 247 -32.29 -12.80 -22.72
N LYS A 248 -31.91 -14.06 -22.48
CA LYS A 248 -32.35 -14.88 -21.36
C LYS A 248 -31.35 -14.96 -20.23
N ILE A 249 -30.09 -14.55 -20.44
CA ILE A 249 -29.03 -14.61 -19.45
C ILE A 249 -28.94 -13.28 -18.69
N LYS A 250 -28.84 -13.36 -17.36
CA LYS A 250 -28.71 -12.22 -16.47
C LYS A 250 -27.58 -12.46 -15.46
N LEU A 251 -26.99 -11.36 -15.01
CA LEU A 251 -26.01 -11.41 -13.93
C LEU A 251 -26.61 -12.04 -12.67
N GLY A 252 -25.82 -12.88 -12.00
CA GLY A 252 -26.21 -13.56 -10.77
C GLY A 252 -26.98 -14.87 -10.97
N GLN A 253 -27.33 -15.26 -12.20
CA GLN A 253 -27.98 -16.54 -12.46
C GLN A 253 -27.07 -17.70 -12.08
N LYS A 254 -27.70 -18.79 -11.59
CA LYS A 254 -27.01 -20.03 -11.27
C LYS A 254 -26.65 -20.79 -12.55
N ALA A 255 -25.49 -21.39 -12.56
CA ALA A 255 -25.05 -22.30 -13.61
C ALA A 255 -24.55 -23.61 -13.00
N GLU A 256 -24.79 -24.70 -13.67
CA GLU A 256 -24.21 -26.00 -13.37
C GLU A 256 -23.13 -26.27 -14.41
N VAL A 257 -21.93 -26.58 -13.97
CA VAL A 257 -20.78 -26.79 -14.84
C VAL A 257 -20.30 -28.21 -14.71
N THR A 258 -20.04 -28.85 -15.85
CA THR A 258 -19.50 -30.21 -15.97
C THR A 258 -18.23 -30.22 -16.80
N VAL A 259 -17.30 -31.09 -16.45
CA VAL A 259 -16.03 -31.28 -17.17
C VAL A 259 -15.83 -32.78 -17.45
N ASP A 260 -15.25 -33.10 -18.58
CA ASP A 260 -15.06 -34.51 -19.01
C ASP A 260 -14.18 -35.30 -18.02
N ALA A 261 -13.25 -34.62 -17.33
CA ALA A 261 -12.38 -35.26 -16.36
C ALA A 261 -13.12 -35.79 -15.12
N PHE A 262 -14.31 -35.24 -14.80
CA PHE A 262 -15.12 -35.59 -13.63
C PHE A 262 -16.59 -35.81 -14.05
N LYS A 263 -16.88 -36.85 -14.82
CA LYS A 263 -18.18 -37.07 -15.46
C LYS A 263 -19.38 -37.11 -14.53
N ASP A 264 -19.19 -37.54 -13.28
CA ASP A 264 -20.26 -37.64 -12.27
C ASP A 264 -20.33 -36.44 -11.32
N LYS A 265 -19.47 -35.45 -11.52
CA LYS A 265 -19.38 -34.27 -10.63
C LYS A 265 -19.89 -33.03 -11.34
N LYS A 266 -20.77 -32.33 -10.64
CA LYS A 266 -21.29 -31.03 -11.04
C LYS A 266 -20.71 -29.95 -10.14
N PHE A 267 -20.31 -28.87 -10.76
CA PHE A 267 -19.77 -27.69 -10.06
C PHE A 267 -20.77 -26.56 -10.15
N ASP A 268 -21.14 -26.00 -8.99
CA ASP A 268 -22.04 -24.88 -8.95
C ASP A 268 -21.28 -23.59 -9.32
N GLY A 269 -21.80 -22.88 -10.31
CA GLY A 269 -21.27 -21.61 -10.76
C GLY A 269 -22.31 -20.49 -10.75
N ARG A 270 -21.84 -19.28 -10.95
CA ARG A 270 -22.70 -18.10 -11.06
C ARG A 270 -22.22 -17.19 -12.20
N VAL A 271 -23.16 -16.67 -12.98
CA VAL A 271 -22.89 -15.66 -14.01
C VAL A 271 -22.44 -14.37 -13.35
N THR A 272 -21.20 -13.95 -13.62
CA THR A 272 -20.59 -12.73 -13.03
C THR A 272 -20.33 -11.63 -14.04
N TYR A 273 -20.24 -11.98 -15.33
CA TYR A 273 -20.02 -11.00 -16.39
C TYR A 273 -20.69 -11.45 -17.70
N ILE A 274 -21.17 -10.48 -18.45
CA ILE A 274 -21.72 -10.63 -19.79
C ILE A 274 -21.04 -9.57 -20.65
N SER A 275 -20.39 -9.97 -21.74
CA SER A 275 -19.72 -9.01 -22.65
C SER A 275 -20.74 -8.07 -23.27
N PRO A 276 -20.49 -6.75 -23.24
CA PRO A 276 -21.30 -5.77 -23.95
C PRO A 276 -21.04 -5.75 -25.46
N GLU A 277 -19.98 -6.39 -25.92
CA GLU A 277 -19.57 -6.43 -27.31
C GLU A 277 -19.59 -7.87 -27.83
N ALA A 278 -20.01 -8.01 -29.09
CA ALA A 278 -20.01 -9.29 -29.77
C ALA A 278 -18.59 -9.60 -30.27
N GLU A 279 -18.20 -10.84 -30.15
CA GLU A 279 -16.94 -11.40 -30.64
C GLU A 279 -17.19 -12.44 -31.72
N PHE A 280 -16.18 -12.68 -32.56
CA PHE A 280 -16.23 -13.83 -33.47
C PHE A 280 -15.93 -15.12 -32.67
N THR A 281 -16.60 -16.20 -33.02
CA THR A 281 -16.37 -17.50 -32.37
C THR A 281 -14.86 -17.82 -32.31
N PRO A 282 -14.33 -18.29 -31.15
CA PRO A 282 -12.93 -18.66 -31.01
C PRO A 282 -12.51 -19.75 -32.03
N LYS A 283 -11.23 -19.73 -32.45
CA LYS A 283 -10.63 -20.52 -33.52
C LYS A 283 -10.75 -22.07 -33.41
N ASN A 284 -11.32 -22.61 -32.34
CA ASN A 284 -11.41 -24.07 -32.09
C ASN A 284 -12.60 -24.76 -32.76
N ILE A 285 -13.39 -24.08 -33.60
CA ILE A 285 -14.56 -24.64 -34.25
C ILE A 285 -14.20 -25.12 -35.66
N GLN A 286 -14.55 -26.37 -35.97
CA GLN A 286 -14.06 -27.12 -37.15
C GLN A 286 -14.80 -26.80 -38.47
N THR A 287 -15.95 -26.11 -38.44
CA THR A 287 -16.76 -25.86 -39.65
C THR A 287 -16.71 -24.39 -40.09
N LYS A 288 -16.71 -24.12 -41.41
CA LYS A 288 -16.67 -22.76 -41.98
C LYS A 288 -17.90 -21.91 -41.63
N ASP A 289 -19.06 -22.54 -41.49
CA ASP A 289 -20.35 -21.86 -41.26
C ASP A 289 -20.50 -21.34 -39.80
N GLU A 290 -19.78 -21.96 -38.87
CA GLU A 290 -19.80 -21.54 -37.46
C GLU A 290 -18.79 -20.47 -37.13
N ARG A 291 -17.76 -20.23 -37.96
CA ARG A 291 -16.72 -19.20 -37.77
C ARG A 291 -17.20 -17.77 -38.01
N THR A 292 -18.37 -17.59 -38.60
CA THR A 292 -18.92 -16.29 -38.98
C THR A 292 -20.02 -15.79 -38.05
N LYS A 293 -20.40 -16.57 -37.04
CA LYS A 293 -21.44 -16.15 -36.07
C LYS A 293 -20.86 -15.24 -35.01
N LEU A 294 -21.52 -14.12 -34.81
CA LEU A 294 -21.27 -13.23 -33.68
C LEU A 294 -21.82 -13.89 -32.42
N VAL A 295 -21.01 -13.95 -31.39
CA VAL A 295 -21.34 -14.50 -30.08
C VAL A 295 -20.96 -13.53 -28.98
N PHE A 296 -21.57 -13.68 -27.82
CA PHE A 296 -21.26 -12.87 -26.64
C PHE A 296 -20.60 -13.74 -25.58
N ALA A 297 -19.47 -13.28 -25.05
CA ALA A 297 -18.80 -13.97 -23.97
C ALA A 297 -19.57 -13.79 -22.66
N VAL A 298 -19.82 -14.89 -21.96
CA VAL A 298 -20.42 -14.93 -20.63
C VAL A 298 -19.46 -15.61 -19.68
N LYS A 299 -19.13 -14.94 -18.57
CA LYS A 299 -18.25 -15.47 -17.54
C LYS A 299 -19.06 -16.07 -16.40
N ILE A 300 -18.73 -17.28 -16.02
CA ILE A 300 -19.29 -18.01 -14.90
C ILE A 300 -18.16 -18.25 -13.90
N GLU A 301 -18.31 -17.71 -12.70
CA GLU A 301 -17.37 -17.94 -11.60
C GLU A 301 -17.76 -19.21 -10.85
N ILE A 302 -16.77 -20.07 -10.57
CA ILE A 302 -16.94 -21.39 -10.00
C ILE A 302 -15.99 -21.53 -8.81
N PRO A 303 -16.47 -21.68 -7.57
CA PRO A 303 -15.63 -22.02 -6.41
C PRO A 303 -14.95 -23.38 -6.62
N ASN A 304 -13.64 -23.43 -6.40
CA ASN A 304 -12.83 -24.63 -6.65
C ASN A 304 -11.96 -25.00 -5.42
N PRO A 305 -12.56 -25.30 -4.25
CA PRO A 305 -11.84 -25.52 -3.00
C PRO A 305 -10.90 -26.73 -3.07
N GLY A 306 -11.18 -27.69 -3.92
CA GLY A 306 -10.36 -28.90 -4.13
C GLY A 306 -9.22 -28.71 -5.12
N PHE A 307 -9.13 -27.56 -5.81
CA PHE A 307 -8.19 -27.31 -6.93
C PHE A 307 -8.27 -28.35 -8.05
N GLU A 308 -9.46 -28.93 -8.24
CA GLU A 308 -9.72 -29.98 -9.26
C GLU A 308 -9.81 -29.36 -10.66
N LEU A 309 -10.48 -28.22 -10.79
CA LEU A 309 -10.57 -27.46 -12.02
C LEU A 309 -9.26 -26.72 -12.29
N LYS A 310 -8.78 -26.82 -13.53
CA LYS A 310 -7.52 -26.20 -13.96
C LYS A 310 -7.74 -25.35 -15.21
N SER A 311 -6.91 -24.33 -15.36
CA SER A 311 -6.92 -23.49 -16.55
C SER A 311 -6.66 -24.31 -17.82
N GLY A 312 -7.46 -24.07 -18.85
CA GLY A 312 -7.39 -24.75 -20.14
C GLY A 312 -8.30 -26.00 -20.24
N MET A 313 -8.99 -26.41 -19.17
CA MET A 313 -9.97 -27.50 -19.24
C MET A 313 -11.20 -27.05 -20.04
N PRO A 314 -11.66 -27.82 -21.02
CA PRO A 314 -12.97 -27.61 -21.61
C PRO A 314 -14.06 -27.98 -20.60
N ALA A 315 -15.15 -27.24 -20.61
CA ALA A 315 -16.26 -27.45 -19.72
C ALA A 315 -17.58 -27.04 -20.38
N ASP A 316 -18.66 -27.77 -20.02
CA ASP A 316 -20.00 -27.44 -20.40
C ASP A 316 -20.74 -26.75 -19.27
N ALA A 317 -21.41 -25.67 -19.58
CA ALA A 317 -22.24 -24.96 -18.62
C ALA A 317 -23.72 -25.03 -19.00
N LYS A 318 -24.54 -25.25 -17.98
CA LYS A 318 -26.00 -25.17 -18.05
C LYS A 318 -26.49 -24.03 -17.21
N VAL A 319 -26.83 -22.89 -17.84
CA VAL A 319 -27.32 -21.68 -17.18
C VAL A 319 -28.84 -21.76 -17.07
N PHE A 320 -29.36 -21.56 -15.85
CA PHE A 320 -30.80 -21.63 -15.56
C PHE A 320 -31.44 -20.22 -15.58
N PHE A 321 -32.62 -20.09 -16.22
CA PHE A 321 -33.37 -18.84 -16.36
C PHE A 321 -34.88 -19.01 -16.16
#